data_edc62e7a6cc8c167904d54c93e323f1e
#
_entry.id   edc62e7a6cc8c167904d54c93e323f1e
#
_cell.length_a   1.000
_cell.length_b   1.000
_cell.length_c   1.000
_cell.angle_alpha   90.00
_cell.angle_beta   90.00
_cell.angle_gamma   90.00
#
_symmetry.space_group_name_H-M   'P 1'
#
loop_
_entity.id
_entity.type
_entity.pdbx_description
1 polymer ?
#
loop_
_entity_poly.entity_id
_entity_poly.type
_entity_poly.pdbx_seq_one_letter_code
_entity_poly.pdbx_strand_id
1 'polypeptide(L)'
;MSPSSLRRFAFAVMVMTAPVSAAEPPAVAPPALTPGQALEDIQLSIDIVEAALPDLYWHQSREAWAAARAEALARASQITDPMQVYTEVATLMGPIGEGHFDVLPSQGAVAWERQTASVLPLDLHWNTDGVFVRAGYGGAADIPVGSRVLSINGDGDDTMLAELMRLSSHDGQITTLPMRDIGARYAIYRHRLRGNEVSFALRYTTPQGATVARTVTATPLADRPREPVAEKAVARLEWLAPGVAYLDVSTFSNRVYREAHTDFRSHIRRLFEEIERGRATRLILDLRRNGGGSEPNESILFSFLVAQPLHKYASVQTRGQHLRVTSRSGRVFEQDVFDEDEIHFQKVLPDGRLSRLNVPPEGLMSHWVPSVPVYRGRLVVLAGGATFSGGAELASMLHHVRRGVFVGEEVGGTHEGNTSGYNWRVELPNSGVRLKVPLLKFTFNWPGLPQGRGVPAQCDVPPSVMEIGVVRDRAWRVARAVAEQSWRDPRQAQCPTVE
;
A
#
# COMPACT_ATOMS: atom_id res chain seq x y z
N MET A 1 -44.31 8.59 -60.69
CA MET A 1 -44.02 10.04 -60.64
C MET A 1 -44.06 10.49 -59.19
N SER A 2 -42.94 10.79 -58.60
CA SER A 2 -42.70 11.79 -57.57
C SER A 2 -41.30 11.62 -57.02
N PRO A 3 -40.57 12.70 -56.76
CA PRO A 3 -39.13 12.62 -56.62
C PRO A 3 -38.64 12.50 -55.16
N SER A 4 -37.53 11.81 -55.05
CA SER A 4 -36.68 11.65 -53.88
C SER A 4 -36.19 12.97 -53.31
N SER A 5 -36.30 13.14 -51.95
CA SER A 5 -35.61 14.21 -51.22
C SER A 5 -34.40 13.65 -50.46
N LEU A 6 -33.20 13.94 -51.02
CA LEU A 6 -31.92 13.77 -50.33
C LEU A 6 -31.83 14.78 -49.17
N ARG A 7 -31.80 14.30 -47.96
CA ARG A 7 -31.37 15.08 -46.77
C ARG A 7 -29.86 14.98 -46.64
N ARG A 8 -29.20 16.11 -46.83
CA ARG A 8 -27.76 16.30 -46.51
C ARG A 8 -27.59 16.39 -45.01
N PHE A 9 -26.91 15.44 -44.43
CA PHE A 9 -26.41 15.55 -43.05
C PHE A 9 -25.13 16.42 -43.05
N ALA A 10 -25.21 17.58 -42.46
CA ALA A 10 -24.03 18.40 -42.14
C ALA A 10 -23.41 17.86 -40.85
N PHE A 11 -22.20 17.32 -40.94
CA PHE A 11 -21.37 17.01 -39.80
C PHE A 11 -20.81 18.34 -39.22
N ALA A 12 -21.31 18.76 -38.06
CA ALA A 12 -20.71 19.80 -37.28
C ALA A 12 -19.49 19.19 -36.56
N VAL A 13 -18.30 19.57 -36.95
CA VAL A 13 -17.07 19.29 -36.20
C VAL A 13 -17.09 20.17 -34.93
N MET A 14 -17.43 19.57 -33.81
CA MET A 14 -17.33 20.21 -32.48
C MET A 14 -15.86 20.20 -32.08
N VAL A 15 -15.16 21.30 -32.25
CA VAL A 15 -13.82 21.51 -31.70
C VAL A 15 -14.00 21.59 -30.17
N MET A 16 -13.71 20.48 -29.49
CA MET A 16 -13.56 20.51 -28.03
C MET A 16 -12.29 21.29 -27.68
N THR A 17 -12.45 22.53 -27.29
CA THR A 17 -11.39 23.25 -26.60
C THR A 17 -11.19 22.58 -25.25
N ALA A 18 -9.98 22.03 -25.04
CA ALA A 18 -9.57 21.53 -23.72
C ALA A 18 -9.78 22.64 -22.67
N PRO A 19 -10.34 22.33 -21.49
CA PRO A 19 -10.48 23.34 -20.46
C PRO A 19 -9.08 23.85 -20.09
N VAL A 20 -8.87 25.15 -20.22
CA VAL A 20 -7.71 25.83 -19.64
C VAL A 20 -7.80 25.53 -18.13
N SER A 21 -6.83 24.79 -17.62
CA SER A 21 -6.70 24.53 -16.19
C SER A 21 -6.64 25.91 -15.49
N ALA A 22 -7.68 26.25 -14.74
CA ALA A 22 -7.65 27.42 -13.91
C ALA A 22 -6.45 27.27 -12.95
N ALA A 23 -5.60 28.30 -12.90
CA ALA A 23 -4.48 28.32 -11.96
C ALA A 23 -5.03 28.11 -10.54
N GLU A 24 -4.45 27.16 -9.80
CA GLU A 24 -4.81 26.96 -8.40
C GLU A 24 -4.62 28.30 -7.64
N PRO A 25 -5.55 28.67 -6.77
CA PRO A 25 -5.40 29.91 -5.99
C PRO A 25 -4.10 29.83 -5.16
N PRO A 26 -3.43 30.96 -4.91
CA PRO A 26 -2.21 30.97 -4.12
C PRO A 26 -2.46 30.37 -2.74
N ALA A 27 -1.62 29.41 -2.35
CA ALA A 27 -1.71 28.83 -1.03
C ALA A 27 -1.33 29.87 0.03
N VAL A 28 -2.04 29.87 1.12
CA VAL A 28 -1.72 30.70 2.29
C VAL A 28 -0.73 29.93 3.15
N ALA A 29 0.32 30.61 3.60
CA ALA A 29 1.27 30.02 4.55
C ALA A 29 0.52 29.53 5.80
N PRO A 30 0.75 28.27 6.23
CA PRO A 30 0.16 27.79 7.46
C PRO A 30 0.65 28.65 8.65
N PRO A 31 -0.20 28.87 9.67
CA PRO A 31 0.20 29.68 10.82
C PRO A 31 1.41 29.04 11.53
N ALA A 32 2.33 29.89 11.97
CA ALA A 32 3.45 29.45 12.78
C ALA A 32 2.95 28.89 14.13
N LEU A 33 3.59 27.82 14.59
CA LEU A 33 3.27 27.19 15.87
C LEU A 33 4.19 27.73 16.97
N THR A 34 3.64 27.89 18.16
CA THR A 34 4.46 28.04 19.37
C THR A 34 5.04 26.69 19.79
N PRO A 35 6.17 26.66 20.52
CA PRO A 35 6.71 25.42 21.07
C PRO A 35 5.72 24.63 21.93
N GLY A 36 4.83 25.33 22.65
CA GLY A 36 3.77 24.68 23.45
C GLY A 36 2.72 23.99 22.59
N GLN A 37 2.35 24.55 21.46
CA GLN A 37 1.41 23.97 20.49
C GLN A 37 2.00 22.73 19.80
N ALA A 38 3.25 22.82 19.35
CA ALA A 38 3.93 21.67 18.76
C ALA A 38 4.09 20.51 19.78
N LEU A 39 4.49 20.82 21.02
CA LEU A 39 4.59 19.85 22.11
C LEU A 39 3.24 19.21 22.44
N GLU A 40 2.15 19.99 22.44
CA GLU A 40 0.80 19.45 22.66
C GLU A 40 0.40 18.46 21.60
N ASP A 41 0.62 18.79 20.31
CA ASP A 41 0.25 17.91 19.20
C ASP A 41 1.07 16.62 19.18
N ILE A 42 2.38 16.69 19.41
CA ILE A 42 3.25 15.51 19.48
C ILE A 42 2.86 14.61 20.66
N GLN A 43 2.67 15.20 21.85
CA GLN A 43 2.23 14.43 23.04
C GLN A 43 0.86 13.77 22.80
N LEU A 44 -0.10 14.53 22.24
CA LEU A 44 -1.43 13.99 21.93
C LEU A 44 -1.35 12.82 20.93
N SER A 45 -0.48 12.91 19.91
CA SER A 45 -0.29 11.81 18.96
C SER A 45 0.23 10.53 19.65
N ILE A 46 1.15 10.67 20.62
CA ILE A 46 1.66 9.57 21.44
C ILE A 46 0.53 8.97 22.28
N ASP A 47 -0.19 9.82 23.01
CA ASP A 47 -1.25 9.38 23.93
C ASP A 47 -2.38 8.63 23.19
N ILE A 48 -2.74 9.10 21.98
CA ILE A 48 -3.73 8.43 21.13
C ILE A 48 -3.25 7.05 20.70
N VAL A 49 -2.00 6.93 20.24
CA VAL A 49 -1.45 5.65 19.78
C VAL A 49 -1.32 4.65 20.93
N GLU A 50 -0.84 5.10 22.09
CA GLU A 50 -0.73 4.26 23.29
C GLU A 50 -2.10 3.80 23.80
N ALA A 51 -3.14 4.63 23.65
CA ALA A 51 -4.51 4.28 24.05
C ALA A 51 -5.22 3.36 23.06
N ALA A 52 -4.98 3.53 21.76
CA ALA A 52 -5.84 2.97 20.71
C ALA A 52 -5.22 1.78 19.97
N LEU A 53 -3.92 1.80 19.69
CA LEU A 53 -3.30 0.76 18.86
C LEU A 53 -3.32 -0.59 19.61
N PRO A 54 -3.91 -1.65 19.04
CA PRO A 54 -4.14 -2.90 19.76
C PRO A 54 -2.87 -3.56 20.29
N ASP A 55 -1.77 -3.48 19.55
CA ASP A 55 -0.47 -4.04 19.94
C ASP A 55 0.69 -3.16 19.45
N LEU A 56 0.96 -2.11 20.19
CA LEU A 56 2.04 -1.15 19.90
C LEU A 56 3.44 -1.80 19.83
N TYR A 57 3.60 -2.96 20.44
CA TYR A 57 4.86 -3.66 20.59
C TYR A 57 4.97 -4.93 19.73
N TRP A 58 4.14 -5.05 18.70
CA TRP A 58 4.17 -6.22 17.84
C TRP A 58 5.47 -6.32 17.05
N HIS A 59 5.95 -5.17 16.53
CA HIS A 59 7.14 -5.12 15.67
C HIS A 59 8.28 -4.27 16.24
N GLN A 60 8.12 -3.73 17.43
CA GLN A 60 9.15 -2.96 18.13
C GLN A 60 9.20 -3.25 19.63
N SER A 61 10.34 -2.96 20.29
CA SER A 61 10.45 -3.12 21.73
C SER A 61 9.87 -1.92 22.50
N ARG A 62 9.54 -2.15 23.79
CA ARG A 62 9.10 -1.09 24.70
C ARG A 62 10.18 -0.03 24.90
N GLU A 63 11.43 -0.47 24.97
CA GLU A 63 12.61 0.38 25.17
C GLU A 63 12.83 1.27 23.95
N ALA A 64 12.72 0.72 22.73
CA ALA A 64 12.84 1.47 21.49
C ALA A 64 11.74 2.55 21.38
N TRP A 65 10.48 2.20 21.69
CA TRP A 65 9.39 3.16 21.73
C TRP A 65 9.61 4.26 22.76
N ALA A 66 10.02 3.91 23.99
CA ALA A 66 10.26 4.88 25.06
C ALA A 66 11.38 5.87 24.69
N ALA A 67 12.46 5.39 24.06
CA ALA A 67 13.55 6.24 23.57
C ALA A 67 13.07 7.18 22.46
N ALA A 68 12.41 6.66 21.42
CA ALA A 68 11.90 7.45 20.30
C ALA A 68 10.91 8.53 20.76
N ARG A 69 10.00 8.19 21.67
CA ARG A 69 9.05 9.13 22.29
C ARG A 69 9.76 10.25 23.04
N ALA A 70 10.76 9.92 23.86
CA ALA A 70 11.51 10.92 24.63
C ALA A 70 12.26 11.89 23.71
N GLU A 71 12.87 11.38 22.62
CA GLU A 71 13.54 12.19 21.62
C GLU A 71 12.57 13.12 20.87
N ALA A 72 11.40 12.63 20.45
CA ALA A 72 10.40 13.43 19.75
C ALA A 72 9.90 14.60 20.63
N LEU A 73 9.61 14.33 21.90
CA LEU A 73 9.22 15.36 22.87
C LEU A 73 10.34 16.40 23.15
N ALA A 74 11.58 15.96 23.18
CA ALA A 74 12.72 16.89 23.35
C ALA A 74 12.90 17.84 22.15
N ARG A 75 12.65 17.35 20.92
CA ARG A 75 12.72 18.18 19.70
C ARG A 75 11.52 19.11 19.54
N ALA A 76 10.38 18.85 20.19
CA ALA A 76 9.14 19.62 20.03
C ALA A 76 9.32 21.13 20.22
N SER A 77 10.24 21.56 21.12
CA SER A 77 10.51 22.97 21.39
C SER A 77 11.17 23.74 20.22
N GLN A 78 11.67 23.02 19.23
CA GLN A 78 12.33 23.59 18.04
C GLN A 78 11.40 23.64 16.83
N ILE A 79 10.20 23.06 16.93
CA ILE A 79 9.22 22.96 15.86
C ILE A 79 8.36 24.22 15.81
N THR A 80 8.27 24.83 14.63
CA THR A 80 7.57 26.09 14.42
C THR A 80 6.51 26.06 13.31
N ASP A 81 6.40 24.97 12.57
CA ASP A 81 5.41 24.85 11.51
C ASP A 81 4.74 23.46 11.46
N PRO A 82 3.52 23.38 10.86
CA PRO A 82 2.74 22.12 10.79
C PRO A 82 3.42 20.98 10.02
N MET A 83 4.25 21.28 9.01
CA MET A 83 4.94 20.23 8.25
C MET A 83 6.05 19.58 9.09
N GLN A 84 6.71 20.36 9.95
CA GLN A 84 7.67 19.81 10.91
C GLN A 84 6.99 18.91 11.95
N VAL A 85 5.79 19.27 12.45
CA VAL A 85 4.98 18.37 13.31
C VAL A 85 4.66 17.08 12.59
N TYR A 86 4.21 17.18 11.32
CA TYR A 86 3.97 15.97 10.52
C TYR A 86 5.21 15.09 10.42
N THR A 87 6.36 15.68 10.07
CA THR A 87 7.62 14.94 9.88
C THR A 87 8.07 14.27 11.18
N GLU A 88 7.96 14.97 12.31
CA GLU A 88 8.30 14.43 13.63
C GLU A 88 7.39 13.27 14.02
N VAL A 89 6.06 13.45 13.89
CA VAL A 89 5.08 12.42 14.22
C VAL A 89 5.23 11.22 13.27
N ALA A 90 5.38 11.43 11.95
CA ALA A 90 5.57 10.35 11.00
C ALA A 90 6.86 9.56 11.27
N THR A 91 7.96 10.26 11.61
CA THR A 91 9.24 9.64 11.99
C THR A 91 9.13 8.80 13.27
N LEU A 92 8.37 9.27 14.23
CA LEU A 92 8.10 8.55 15.48
C LEU A 92 7.25 7.30 15.24
N MET A 93 6.28 7.38 14.33
CA MET A 93 5.28 6.32 14.09
C MET A 93 5.74 5.27 13.07
N GLY A 94 6.59 5.60 12.11
CA GLY A 94 7.08 4.66 11.09
C GLY A 94 7.63 3.36 11.68
N PRO A 95 8.54 3.40 12.68
CA PRO A 95 9.11 2.18 13.28
C PRO A 95 8.12 1.30 14.05
N ILE A 96 6.86 1.72 14.27
CA ILE A 96 5.82 0.85 14.84
C ILE A 96 5.60 -0.38 13.95
N GLY A 97 5.81 -0.24 12.64
CA GLY A 97 5.67 -1.34 11.71
C GLY A 97 4.22 -1.77 11.48
N GLU A 98 3.30 -0.80 11.35
CA GLU A 98 1.86 -1.02 11.11
C GLU A 98 1.42 -0.32 9.82
N GLY A 99 1.20 -1.11 8.77
CA GLY A 99 0.93 -0.59 7.42
C GLY A 99 -0.43 0.10 7.25
N HIS A 100 -1.37 -0.09 8.18
CA HIS A 100 -2.68 0.58 8.16
C HIS A 100 -2.74 1.83 9.05
N PHE A 101 -1.66 2.13 9.75
CA PHE A 101 -1.52 3.36 10.52
C PHE A 101 -1.05 4.49 9.61
N ASP A 102 -1.83 5.57 9.47
CA ASP A 102 -1.46 6.69 8.62
C ASP A 102 -1.22 7.96 9.44
N VAL A 103 -0.14 8.67 9.12
CA VAL A 103 0.11 10.07 9.50
C VAL A 103 0.06 10.90 8.23
N LEU A 104 -0.82 11.89 8.20
CA LEU A 104 -1.04 12.75 7.03
C LEU A 104 -0.83 14.21 7.39
N PRO A 105 -0.09 14.99 6.59
CA PRO A 105 0.04 16.42 6.82
C PRO A 105 -1.30 17.12 6.61
N SER A 106 -1.46 18.34 7.15
CA SER A 106 -2.63 19.15 6.88
C SER A 106 -2.69 19.53 5.40
N GLN A 107 -3.90 19.71 4.86
CA GLN A 107 -4.08 20.09 3.46
C GLN A 107 -3.44 21.45 3.14
N GLY A 108 -3.52 22.41 4.06
CA GLY A 108 -2.88 23.71 3.91
C GLY A 108 -1.36 23.62 3.83
N ALA A 109 -0.73 22.81 4.69
CA ALA A 109 0.71 22.58 4.66
C ALA A 109 1.17 21.94 3.34
N VAL A 110 0.41 20.95 2.82
CA VAL A 110 0.70 20.32 1.52
C VAL A 110 0.56 21.32 0.35
N ALA A 111 -0.49 22.14 0.36
CA ALA A 111 -0.69 23.16 -0.68
C ALA A 111 0.44 24.19 -0.66
N TRP A 112 0.85 24.65 0.52
CA TRP A 112 1.96 25.56 0.71
C TRP A 112 3.30 24.94 0.26
N GLU A 113 3.62 23.72 0.72
CA GLU A 113 4.81 22.96 0.31
C GLU A 113 4.89 22.86 -1.21
N ARG A 114 3.77 22.51 -1.88
CA ARG A 114 3.75 22.39 -3.34
C ARG A 114 4.12 23.67 -4.07
N GLN A 115 3.74 24.83 -3.55
CA GLN A 115 4.00 26.12 -4.19
C GLN A 115 5.38 26.69 -3.85
N THR A 116 5.96 26.31 -2.71
CA THR A 116 7.16 26.98 -2.18
C THR A 116 8.40 26.09 -2.11
N ALA A 117 8.21 24.76 -2.04
CA ALA A 117 9.34 23.84 -1.93
C ALA A 117 10.08 23.65 -3.27
N SER A 118 11.39 23.50 -3.16
CA SER A 118 12.24 22.96 -4.22
C SER A 118 12.83 21.65 -3.77
N VAL A 119 12.84 20.66 -4.68
CA VAL A 119 13.14 19.26 -4.36
C VAL A 119 14.16 18.65 -5.33
N LEU A 120 14.66 17.47 -5.00
CA LEU A 120 15.48 16.64 -5.91
C LEU A 120 14.75 16.51 -7.26
N PRO A 121 15.40 16.84 -8.40
CA PRO A 121 14.78 16.82 -9.72
C PRO A 121 14.69 15.41 -10.34
N LEU A 122 14.44 14.38 -9.53
CA LEU A 122 14.30 12.99 -9.94
C LEU A 122 13.09 12.32 -9.32
N ASP A 123 12.40 11.51 -10.12
CA ASP A 123 11.56 10.42 -9.63
C ASP A 123 12.35 9.14 -9.63
N LEU A 124 12.23 8.37 -8.56
CA LEU A 124 13.01 7.16 -8.37
C LEU A 124 12.12 5.90 -8.44
N HIS A 125 12.69 4.83 -8.93
CA HIS A 125 12.15 3.48 -8.86
C HIS A 125 13.05 2.64 -7.97
N TRP A 126 12.44 1.84 -7.11
CA TRP A 126 13.11 1.03 -6.11
C TRP A 126 12.85 -0.45 -6.33
N ASN A 127 13.86 -1.27 -6.20
CA ASN A 127 13.72 -2.71 -6.09
C ASN A 127 14.91 -3.29 -5.30
N THR A 128 15.00 -4.60 -5.16
CA THR A 128 16.07 -5.28 -4.44
C THR A 128 17.45 -5.14 -5.10
N ASP A 129 17.52 -4.73 -6.37
CA ASP A 129 18.78 -4.49 -7.08
C ASP A 129 19.30 -3.07 -6.86
N GLY A 130 18.49 -2.16 -6.28
CA GLY A 130 18.87 -0.79 -5.94
C GLY A 130 17.84 0.27 -6.33
N VAL A 131 18.34 1.48 -6.51
CA VAL A 131 17.57 2.69 -6.81
C VAL A 131 17.85 3.15 -8.24
N PHE A 132 16.81 3.40 -9.01
CA PHE A 132 16.91 3.73 -10.43
C PHE A 132 16.17 5.01 -10.78
N VAL A 133 16.67 5.76 -11.75
CA VAL A 133 15.98 6.94 -12.29
C VAL A 133 14.76 6.51 -13.08
N ARG A 134 13.58 6.94 -12.65
CA ARG A 134 12.30 6.76 -13.34
C ARG A 134 11.99 7.94 -14.25
N ALA A 135 12.27 9.15 -13.80
CA ALA A 135 12.16 10.38 -14.59
C ALA A 135 13.10 11.45 -14.01
N GLY A 136 13.59 12.34 -14.88
CA GLY A 136 14.35 13.52 -14.51
C GLY A 136 13.62 14.80 -14.92
N TYR A 137 13.82 15.87 -14.16
CA TYR A 137 13.22 17.19 -14.36
C TYR A 137 14.26 18.29 -14.32
N GLY A 138 13.98 19.46 -14.90
CA GLY A 138 14.88 20.61 -14.86
C GLY A 138 16.30 20.24 -15.26
N GLY A 139 17.28 20.51 -14.39
CA GLY A 139 18.69 20.19 -14.61
C GLY A 139 19.05 18.70 -14.64
N ALA A 140 18.11 17.80 -14.39
CA ALA A 140 18.28 16.35 -14.47
C ALA A 140 17.47 15.70 -15.61
N ALA A 141 16.80 16.47 -16.46
CA ALA A 141 15.94 15.97 -17.53
C ALA A 141 16.65 15.09 -18.57
N ASP A 142 17.96 15.24 -18.70
CA ASP A 142 18.81 14.47 -19.61
C ASP A 142 19.39 13.18 -19.01
N ILE A 143 19.13 12.91 -17.71
CA ILE A 143 19.58 11.67 -17.07
C ILE A 143 18.72 10.51 -17.61
N PRO A 144 19.34 9.48 -18.22
CA PRO A 144 18.60 8.40 -18.84
C PRO A 144 17.75 7.62 -17.83
N VAL A 145 16.50 7.31 -18.19
CA VAL A 145 15.66 6.38 -17.44
C VAL A 145 16.39 5.03 -17.31
N GLY A 146 16.29 4.41 -16.15
CA GLY A 146 17.02 3.16 -15.84
C GLY A 146 18.44 3.36 -15.36
N SER A 147 18.96 4.62 -15.29
CA SER A 147 20.24 4.88 -14.63
C SER A 147 20.17 4.47 -13.15
N ARG A 148 21.14 3.66 -12.68
CA ARG A 148 21.23 3.26 -11.27
C ARG A 148 21.83 4.41 -10.46
N VAL A 149 21.10 4.91 -9.49
CA VAL A 149 21.58 5.92 -8.54
C VAL A 149 22.51 5.24 -7.54
N LEU A 150 23.75 5.73 -7.44
CA LEU A 150 24.75 5.23 -6.49
C LEU A 150 24.78 6.06 -5.22
N SER A 151 24.57 7.38 -5.34
CA SER A 151 24.42 8.26 -4.18
C SER A 151 23.81 9.61 -4.55
N ILE A 152 23.16 10.24 -3.55
CA ILE A 152 22.65 11.61 -3.58
C ILE A 152 23.25 12.35 -2.38
N ASN A 153 24.08 13.38 -2.61
CA ASN A 153 24.83 14.10 -1.58
C ASN A 153 25.66 13.16 -0.67
N GLY A 154 26.15 12.04 -1.22
CA GLY A 154 26.91 11.02 -0.48
C GLY A 154 26.06 9.91 0.14
N ASP A 155 24.74 10.08 0.24
CA ASP A 155 23.83 9.05 0.76
C ASP A 155 23.62 7.93 -0.27
N GLY A 156 23.94 6.70 0.09
CA GLY A 156 23.71 5.50 -0.73
C GLY A 156 22.33 4.85 -0.48
N ASP A 157 22.13 3.70 -1.11
CA ASP A 157 20.84 2.95 -1.10
C ASP A 157 20.30 2.71 0.32
N ASP A 158 21.16 2.27 1.26
CA ASP A 158 20.74 1.94 2.62
C ASP A 158 20.22 3.18 3.39
N THR A 159 20.93 4.32 3.27
CA THR A 159 20.51 5.57 3.90
C THR A 159 19.18 6.06 3.32
N MET A 160 19.06 6.04 1.99
CA MET A 160 17.83 6.46 1.32
C MET A 160 16.65 5.55 1.65
N LEU A 161 16.86 4.22 1.75
CA LEU A 161 15.84 3.28 2.17
C LEU A 161 15.41 3.51 3.62
N ALA A 162 16.35 3.74 4.52
CA ALA A 162 16.05 4.07 5.91
C ALA A 162 15.17 5.33 6.02
N GLU A 163 15.41 6.35 5.18
CA GLU A 163 14.55 7.54 5.11
C GLU A 163 13.12 7.22 4.64
N LEU A 164 12.96 6.36 3.63
CA LEU A 164 11.65 5.90 3.21
C LEU A 164 10.91 5.20 4.35
N MET A 165 11.58 4.25 5.01
CA MET A 165 11.00 3.47 6.11
C MET A 165 10.54 4.36 7.27
N ARG A 166 11.29 5.42 7.59
CA ARG A 166 10.94 6.36 8.68
C ARG A 166 9.65 7.14 8.45
N LEU A 167 9.29 7.43 7.20
CA LEU A 167 8.11 8.25 6.86
C LEU A 167 6.97 7.45 6.24
N SER A 168 7.11 6.13 6.11
CA SER A 168 6.08 5.30 5.51
C SER A 168 5.41 4.39 6.52
N SER A 169 4.11 4.19 6.33
CA SER A 169 3.39 3.10 6.97
C SER A 169 3.75 1.78 6.27
N HIS A 170 4.16 0.78 7.03
CA HIS A 170 4.56 -0.54 6.52
C HIS A 170 4.39 -1.59 7.60
N ASP A 171 4.15 -2.84 7.22
CA ASP A 171 4.06 -3.93 8.19
C ASP A 171 5.46 -4.49 8.50
N GLY A 172 5.78 -4.58 9.78
CA GLY A 172 6.99 -5.20 10.29
C GLY A 172 8.28 -4.65 9.66
N GLN A 173 9.05 -5.53 9.00
CA GLN A 173 10.32 -5.21 8.34
C GLN A 173 10.21 -5.25 6.80
N ILE A 174 9.01 -5.21 6.27
CA ILE A 174 8.76 -5.28 4.83
C ILE A 174 9.15 -3.96 4.17
N THR A 175 10.07 -4.01 3.21
CA THR A 175 10.54 -2.82 2.46
C THR A 175 9.83 -2.66 1.12
N THR A 176 9.26 -3.73 0.58
CA THR A 176 8.63 -3.74 -0.76
C THR A 176 7.41 -2.82 -0.83
N LEU A 177 6.57 -2.72 0.22
CA LEU A 177 5.44 -1.80 0.25
C LEU A 177 5.89 -0.33 0.19
N PRO A 178 6.79 0.16 1.05
CA PRO A 178 7.32 1.52 0.94
C PRO A 178 7.93 1.84 -0.43
N MET A 179 8.68 0.91 -1.00
CA MET A 179 9.25 1.05 -2.35
C MET A 179 8.18 1.24 -3.42
N ARG A 180 7.01 0.59 -3.30
CA ARG A 180 5.89 0.69 -4.25
C ARG A 180 4.99 1.89 -3.99
N ASP A 181 4.76 2.24 -2.73
CA ASP A 181 3.81 3.28 -2.34
C ASP A 181 4.42 4.68 -2.43
N ILE A 182 5.59 4.90 -1.84
CA ILE A 182 6.18 6.24 -1.73
C ILE A 182 7.52 6.40 -2.45
N GLY A 183 8.13 5.31 -2.92
CA GLY A 183 9.47 5.36 -3.51
C GLY A 183 9.61 6.35 -4.67
N ALA A 184 8.63 6.44 -5.55
CA ALA A 184 8.64 7.41 -6.66
C ALA A 184 8.57 8.87 -6.17
N ARG A 185 8.03 9.10 -4.98
CA ARG A 185 7.90 10.42 -4.34
C ARG A 185 9.05 10.73 -3.37
N TYR A 186 10.12 9.94 -3.36
CA TYR A 186 11.25 10.09 -2.45
C TYR A 186 11.78 11.54 -2.35
N ALA A 187 11.80 12.28 -3.47
CA ALA A 187 12.23 13.68 -3.48
C ALA A 187 11.45 14.57 -2.49
N ILE A 188 10.13 14.33 -2.35
CA ILE A 188 9.26 15.06 -1.41
C ILE A 188 9.56 14.63 0.02
N TYR A 189 9.71 13.32 0.26
CA TYR A 189 10.00 12.77 1.59
C TYR A 189 11.39 13.17 2.08
N ARG A 190 12.39 13.19 1.18
CA ARG A 190 13.72 13.73 1.48
C ARG A 190 13.66 15.20 1.88
N HIS A 191 12.90 16.02 1.13
CA HIS A 191 12.70 17.43 1.47
C HIS A 191 12.09 17.60 2.86
N ARG A 192 11.08 16.81 3.23
CA ARG A 192 10.45 16.86 4.56
C ARG A 192 11.40 16.47 5.69
N LEU A 193 12.29 15.51 5.45
CA LEU A 193 13.27 15.07 6.43
C LEU A 193 14.46 16.04 6.58
N ARG A 194 14.94 16.62 5.47
CA ARG A 194 16.20 17.35 5.43
C ARG A 194 16.03 18.85 5.22
N GLY A 195 14.82 19.32 4.92
CA GLY A 195 14.55 20.71 4.58
C GLY A 195 14.99 21.08 3.15
N ASN A 196 15.21 22.39 2.93
CA ASN A 196 15.56 22.94 1.63
C ASN A 196 17.03 22.63 1.26
N GLU A 197 17.22 21.71 0.32
CA GLU A 197 18.49 21.49 -0.37
C GLU A 197 18.42 22.21 -1.72
N VAL A 198 19.38 23.11 -2.01
CA VAL A 198 19.36 23.92 -3.24
C VAL A 198 20.02 23.22 -4.43
N SER A 199 20.84 22.20 -4.17
CA SER A 199 21.50 21.39 -5.19
C SER A 199 21.82 19.99 -4.67
N PHE A 200 22.00 19.06 -5.61
CA PHE A 200 22.26 17.64 -5.32
C PHE A 200 23.48 17.16 -6.09
N ALA A 201 24.49 16.68 -5.37
CA ALA A 201 25.61 15.95 -5.94
C ALA A 201 25.15 14.51 -6.22
N LEU A 202 24.93 14.19 -7.49
CA LEU A 202 24.49 12.89 -7.95
C LEU A 202 25.66 12.05 -8.44
N ARG A 203 25.69 10.79 -8.04
CA ARG A 203 26.54 9.76 -8.65
C ARG A 203 25.63 8.62 -9.13
N TYR A 204 25.73 8.26 -10.41
CA TYR A 204 24.89 7.23 -11.01
C TYR A 204 25.61 6.48 -12.12
N THR A 205 25.14 5.27 -12.44
CA THR A 205 25.59 4.48 -13.59
C THR A 205 24.49 4.48 -14.64
N THR A 206 24.81 4.88 -15.88
CA THR A 206 23.87 4.87 -16.99
C THR A 206 23.53 3.42 -17.41
N PRO A 207 22.42 3.19 -18.15
CA PRO A 207 22.10 1.86 -18.71
C PRO A 207 23.22 1.28 -19.60
N GLN A 208 24.09 2.12 -20.15
CA GLN A 208 25.25 1.71 -20.95
C GLN A 208 26.50 1.42 -20.11
N GLY A 209 26.41 1.50 -18.79
CA GLY A 209 27.50 1.16 -17.86
C GLY A 209 28.47 2.30 -17.52
N ALA A 210 28.26 3.53 -18.04
CA ALA A 210 29.09 4.66 -17.69
C ALA A 210 28.73 5.23 -16.32
N THR A 211 29.73 5.39 -15.41
CA THR A 211 29.53 6.08 -14.14
C THR A 211 29.72 7.58 -14.32
N VAL A 212 28.74 8.35 -13.88
CA VAL A 212 28.70 9.82 -13.98
C VAL A 212 28.59 10.42 -12.59
N ALA A 213 29.32 11.50 -12.34
CA ALA A 213 29.16 12.36 -11.18
C ALA A 213 28.88 13.79 -11.65
N ARG A 214 27.79 14.37 -11.16
CA ARG A 214 27.39 15.74 -11.50
C ARG A 214 26.55 16.36 -10.39
N THR A 215 26.55 17.69 -10.33
CA THR A 215 25.64 18.45 -9.47
C THR A 215 24.48 18.97 -10.29
N VAL A 216 23.27 18.81 -9.78
CA VAL A 216 22.04 19.35 -10.36
C VAL A 216 21.38 20.30 -9.36
N THR A 217 20.75 21.37 -9.86
CA THR A 217 19.97 22.31 -9.03
C THR A 217 18.62 21.70 -8.67
N ALA A 218 18.12 21.99 -7.49
CA ALA A 218 16.75 21.65 -7.07
C ALA A 218 15.72 22.22 -8.06
N THR A 219 14.59 21.56 -8.24
CA THR A 219 13.50 22.00 -9.07
C THR A 219 12.28 22.35 -8.21
N PRO A 220 11.50 23.41 -8.55
CA PRO A 220 10.25 23.68 -7.84
C PRO A 220 9.32 22.48 -7.86
N LEU A 221 8.74 22.14 -6.70
CA LEU A 221 7.80 21.03 -6.59
C LEU A 221 6.56 21.25 -7.47
N ALA A 222 6.16 22.50 -7.70
CA ALA A 222 5.06 22.87 -8.59
C ALA A 222 5.29 22.43 -10.04
N ASP A 223 6.54 22.40 -10.51
CA ASP A 223 6.91 22.04 -11.88
C ASP A 223 6.91 20.51 -12.13
N ARG A 224 6.78 19.71 -11.06
CA ARG A 224 6.73 18.27 -11.19
C ARG A 224 5.33 17.79 -11.52
N PRO A 225 5.16 16.87 -12.49
CA PRO A 225 3.86 16.26 -12.77
C PRO A 225 3.28 15.58 -11.53
N ARG A 226 1.95 15.64 -11.39
CA ARG A 226 1.26 14.79 -10.40
C ARG A 226 1.23 13.36 -10.95
N GLU A 227 1.53 12.39 -10.11
CA GLU A 227 1.36 11.00 -10.49
C GLU A 227 -0.13 10.69 -10.71
N PRO A 228 -0.47 10.03 -11.82
CA PRO A 228 -1.84 9.57 -12.03
C PRO A 228 -2.18 8.49 -11.00
N VAL A 229 -3.36 8.60 -10.41
CA VAL A 229 -3.89 7.55 -9.55
C VAL A 229 -4.30 6.37 -10.42
N ALA A 230 -3.75 5.19 -10.17
CA ALA A 230 -4.11 4.00 -10.92
C ALA A 230 -5.59 3.65 -10.66
N GLU A 231 -6.37 3.54 -11.74
CA GLU A 231 -7.76 3.10 -11.64
C GLU A 231 -7.85 1.66 -11.12
N LYS A 232 -8.77 1.46 -10.18
CA LYS A 232 -9.16 0.13 -9.72
C LYS A 232 -10.37 -0.33 -10.53
N ALA A 233 -10.36 -1.60 -10.95
CA ALA A 233 -11.43 -2.18 -11.75
C ALA A 233 -11.90 -3.52 -11.14
N VAL A 234 -13.08 -3.96 -11.52
CA VAL A 234 -13.55 -5.31 -11.20
C VAL A 234 -12.63 -6.36 -11.81
N ALA A 235 -12.59 -7.55 -11.22
CA ALA A 235 -11.76 -8.65 -11.70
C ALA A 235 -12.03 -8.98 -13.18
N ARG A 236 -10.97 -9.31 -13.91
CA ARG A 236 -11.03 -9.62 -15.35
C ARG A 236 -10.40 -10.97 -15.64
N LEU A 237 -11.09 -11.77 -16.45
CA LEU A 237 -10.59 -13.04 -16.97
C LEU A 237 -10.15 -12.88 -18.43
N GLU A 238 -8.97 -13.40 -18.75
CA GLU A 238 -8.43 -13.47 -20.12
C GLU A 238 -7.98 -14.90 -20.41
N TRP A 239 -8.30 -15.41 -21.59
CA TRP A 239 -7.80 -16.70 -22.06
C TRP A 239 -6.51 -16.52 -22.87
N LEU A 240 -5.40 -17.00 -22.34
CA LEU A 240 -4.09 -16.87 -22.98
C LEU A 240 -3.83 -17.96 -24.04
N ALA A 241 -4.45 -19.14 -23.84
CA ALA A 241 -4.42 -20.28 -24.74
C ALA A 241 -5.51 -21.28 -24.28
N PRO A 242 -5.84 -22.32 -25.07
CA PRO A 242 -6.72 -23.39 -24.60
C PRO A 242 -6.25 -23.97 -23.27
N GLY A 243 -7.11 -23.93 -22.25
CA GLY A 243 -6.84 -24.42 -20.91
C GLY A 243 -5.89 -23.57 -20.06
N VAL A 244 -5.52 -22.35 -20.48
CA VAL A 244 -4.70 -21.39 -19.73
C VAL A 244 -5.46 -20.10 -19.55
N ALA A 245 -5.84 -19.79 -18.31
CA ALA A 245 -6.55 -18.60 -17.93
C ALA A 245 -5.65 -17.62 -17.14
N TYR A 246 -5.89 -16.33 -17.30
CA TYR A 246 -5.31 -15.24 -16.53
C TYR A 246 -6.44 -14.46 -15.84
N LEU A 247 -6.35 -14.30 -14.53
CA LEU A 247 -7.33 -13.59 -13.72
C LEU A 247 -6.64 -12.42 -13.00
N ASP A 248 -6.94 -11.20 -13.46
CA ASP A 248 -6.48 -9.95 -12.82
C ASP A 248 -7.49 -9.52 -11.77
N VAL A 249 -7.05 -9.41 -10.50
CA VAL A 249 -7.86 -8.96 -9.37
C VAL A 249 -7.16 -7.77 -8.71
N SER A 250 -7.43 -6.57 -9.19
CA SER A 250 -6.74 -5.34 -8.76
C SER A 250 -7.27 -4.75 -7.45
N THR A 251 -8.42 -5.23 -6.93
CA THR A 251 -9.01 -4.73 -5.68
C THR A 251 -10.06 -5.66 -5.11
N PHE A 252 -10.25 -5.60 -3.79
CA PHE A 252 -11.37 -6.19 -3.06
C PHE A 252 -12.41 -5.15 -2.61
N SER A 253 -12.36 -3.92 -3.10
CA SER A 253 -13.25 -2.84 -2.70
C SER A 253 -14.69 -3.05 -3.20
N ASN A 254 -15.65 -3.27 -2.30
CA ASN A 254 -17.08 -3.34 -2.63
C ASN A 254 -17.59 -2.09 -3.34
N ARG A 255 -16.95 -0.92 -3.12
CA ARG A 255 -17.32 0.32 -3.82
C ARG A 255 -17.11 0.17 -5.33
N VAL A 256 -15.95 -0.34 -5.76
CA VAL A 256 -15.62 -0.53 -7.19
C VAL A 256 -16.62 -1.49 -7.86
N TYR A 257 -17.01 -2.55 -7.16
CA TYR A 257 -17.99 -3.52 -7.70
C TYR A 257 -19.38 -2.92 -7.78
N ARG A 258 -19.83 -2.13 -6.78
CA ARG A 258 -21.13 -1.42 -6.84
C ARG A 258 -21.17 -0.38 -7.97
N GLU A 259 -20.09 0.37 -8.18
CA GLU A 259 -19.97 1.32 -9.30
C GLU A 259 -20.05 0.61 -10.67
N ALA A 260 -19.63 -0.65 -10.74
CA ALA A 260 -19.79 -1.53 -11.91
C ALA A 260 -21.11 -2.32 -11.92
N HIS A 261 -22.10 -1.93 -11.09
CA HIS A 261 -23.43 -2.55 -10.98
C HIS A 261 -23.40 -4.05 -10.69
N THR A 262 -22.46 -4.51 -9.86
CA THR A 262 -22.33 -5.90 -9.42
C THR A 262 -21.89 -5.98 -7.96
N ASP A 263 -21.82 -7.18 -7.40
CA ASP A 263 -21.14 -7.46 -6.15
C ASP A 263 -19.96 -8.41 -6.37
N PHE A 264 -19.01 -8.41 -5.44
CA PHE A 264 -17.78 -9.19 -5.58
C PHE A 264 -18.05 -10.68 -5.71
N ARG A 265 -18.89 -11.27 -4.83
CA ARG A 265 -19.18 -12.71 -4.79
C ARG A 265 -19.81 -13.20 -6.09
N SER A 266 -20.84 -12.51 -6.56
CA SER A 266 -21.54 -12.85 -7.80
C SER A 266 -20.64 -12.69 -9.02
N HIS A 267 -19.81 -11.64 -9.03
CA HIS A 267 -18.86 -11.42 -10.13
C HIS A 267 -17.80 -12.53 -10.19
N ILE A 268 -17.14 -12.85 -9.08
CA ILE A 268 -16.12 -13.91 -9.01
C ILE A 268 -16.72 -15.27 -9.36
N ARG A 269 -17.92 -15.59 -8.85
CA ARG A 269 -18.60 -16.85 -9.20
C ARG A 269 -18.76 -17.01 -10.71
N ARG A 270 -19.24 -15.98 -11.42
CA ARG A 270 -19.38 -16.01 -12.88
C ARG A 270 -18.04 -16.28 -13.58
N LEU A 271 -16.94 -15.67 -13.12
CA LEU A 271 -15.61 -15.90 -13.69
C LEU A 271 -15.14 -17.34 -13.45
N PHE A 272 -15.39 -17.92 -12.26
CA PHE A 272 -15.05 -19.31 -12.00
C PHE A 272 -15.92 -20.32 -12.74
N GLU A 273 -17.22 -20.03 -12.98
CA GLU A 273 -18.05 -20.81 -13.88
C GLU A 273 -17.55 -20.75 -15.34
N GLU A 274 -17.00 -19.63 -15.77
CA GLU A 274 -16.36 -19.51 -17.08
C GLU A 274 -15.06 -20.30 -17.16
N ILE A 275 -14.22 -20.25 -16.11
CA ILE A 275 -12.99 -21.03 -15.96
C ILE A 275 -13.29 -22.54 -16.04
N GLU A 276 -14.35 -22.99 -15.37
CA GLU A 276 -14.81 -24.39 -15.41
C GLU A 276 -15.29 -24.79 -16.80
N ARG A 277 -16.20 -24.00 -17.41
CA ARG A 277 -16.71 -24.24 -18.78
C ARG A 277 -15.59 -24.31 -19.82
N GLY A 278 -14.59 -23.43 -19.70
CA GLY A 278 -13.41 -23.38 -20.56
C GLY A 278 -12.38 -24.45 -20.22
N ARG A 279 -12.63 -25.29 -19.19
CA ARG A 279 -11.76 -26.39 -18.74
C ARG A 279 -10.32 -25.92 -18.49
N ALA A 280 -10.15 -24.78 -17.82
CA ALA A 280 -8.82 -24.29 -17.48
C ALA A 280 -8.09 -25.31 -16.58
N THR A 281 -6.91 -25.73 -17.01
CA THR A 281 -6.00 -26.56 -16.22
C THR A 281 -4.88 -25.77 -15.57
N ARG A 282 -4.72 -24.52 -15.99
CA ARG A 282 -3.70 -23.57 -15.52
C ARG A 282 -4.36 -22.20 -15.34
N LEU A 283 -4.12 -21.59 -14.17
CA LEU A 283 -4.62 -20.26 -13.82
C LEU A 283 -3.45 -19.42 -13.33
N ILE A 284 -3.28 -18.25 -13.91
CA ILE A 284 -2.40 -17.20 -13.40
C ILE A 284 -3.30 -16.17 -12.71
N LEU A 285 -3.16 -16.02 -11.41
CA LEU A 285 -3.87 -15.03 -10.58
C LEU A 285 -2.95 -13.83 -10.35
N ASP A 286 -3.33 -12.66 -10.82
CA ASP A 286 -2.54 -11.43 -10.65
C ASP A 286 -3.09 -10.57 -9.51
N LEU A 287 -2.32 -10.47 -8.44
CA LEU A 287 -2.58 -9.66 -7.25
C LEU A 287 -1.59 -8.49 -7.10
N ARG A 288 -0.66 -8.27 -8.04
CA ARG A 288 0.42 -7.28 -7.90
C ARG A 288 -0.10 -5.85 -7.65
N ARG A 289 -1.32 -5.53 -8.05
CA ARG A 289 -1.96 -4.24 -7.84
C ARG A 289 -3.07 -4.26 -6.77
N ASN A 290 -3.23 -5.39 -6.07
CA ASN A 290 -4.30 -5.56 -5.09
C ASN A 290 -3.87 -5.08 -3.70
N GLY A 291 -4.12 -3.83 -3.38
CA GLY A 291 -3.91 -3.26 -2.05
C GLY A 291 -5.03 -3.59 -1.04
N GLY A 292 -5.84 -4.63 -1.29
CA GLY A 292 -6.92 -5.05 -0.40
C GLY A 292 -8.27 -4.41 -0.72
N GLY A 293 -9.09 -4.22 0.31
CA GLY A 293 -10.43 -3.64 0.19
C GLY A 293 -11.37 -4.10 1.29
N SER A 294 -12.57 -4.52 0.90
CA SER A 294 -13.63 -4.88 1.84
C SER A 294 -13.54 -6.35 2.22
N GLU A 295 -13.46 -6.64 3.51
CA GLU A 295 -13.65 -7.99 4.03
C GLU A 295 -15.13 -8.42 3.83
N PRO A 296 -15.41 -9.70 3.49
CA PRO A 296 -14.50 -10.83 3.38
C PRO A 296 -14.14 -11.21 1.92
N ASN A 297 -13.93 -10.27 1.01
CA ASN A 297 -13.78 -10.55 -0.43
C ASN A 297 -12.53 -11.41 -0.75
N GLU A 298 -11.43 -11.27 -0.01
CA GLU A 298 -10.24 -12.11 -0.12
C GLU A 298 -10.55 -13.58 0.23
N SER A 299 -11.35 -13.80 1.26
CA SER A 299 -11.79 -15.13 1.69
C SER A 299 -12.82 -15.74 0.73
N ILE A 300 -13.68 -14.91 0.11
CA ILE A 300 -14.57 -15.33 -0.96
C ILE A 300 -13.75 -15.85 -2.15
N LEU A 301 -12.73 -15.12 -2.61
CA LEU A 301 -11.88 -15.58 -3.71
C LEU A 301 -11.12 -16.85 -3.34
N PHE A 302 -10.58 -16.93 -2.11
CA PHE A 302 -9.92 -18.12 -1.59
C PHE A 302 -10.82 -19.37 -1.68
N SER A 303 -12.10 -19.23 -1.36
CA SER A 303 -13.05 -20.35 -1.37
C SER A 303 -13.30 -20.99 -2.75
N PHE A 304 -13.04 -20.27 -3.84
CA PHE A 304 -13.07 -20.80 -5.21
C PHE A 304 -11.74 -21.47 -5.63
N LEU A 305 -10.66 -21.25 -4.88
CA LEU A 305 -9.31 -21.73 -5.21
C LEU A 305 -8.89 -22.96 -4.40
N VAL A 306 -9.55 -23.23 -3.27
CA VAL A 306 -9.15 -24.28 -2.31
C VAL A 306 -10.31 -25.21 -2.02
N ALA A 307 -10.03 -26.51 -2.02
CA ALA A 307 -11.05 -27.57 -1.85
C ALA A 307 -11.30 -27.99 -0.39
N GLN A 308 -10.59 -27.36 0.56
CA GLN A 308 -10.72 -27.69 1.99
C GLN A 308 -11.08 -26.46 2.80
N PRO A 309 -11.84 -26.61 3.90
CA PRO A 309 -12.13 -25.49 4.80
C PRO A 309 -10.85 -24.91 5.43
N LEU A 310 -10.85 -23.61 5.69
CA LEU A 310 -9.78 -22.91 6.39
C LEU A 310 -10.34 -22.09 7.56
N HIS A 311 -9.72 -22.21 8.73
CA HIS A 311 -9.94 -21.32 9.85
C HIS A 311 -8.90 -20.19 9.78
N LYS A 312 -9.34 -19.01 9.33
CA LYS A 312 -8.45 -17.90 9.00
C LYS A 312 -7.84 -17.24 10.24
N TYR A 313 -8.66 -16.83 11.20
CA TYR A 313 -8.20 -16.05 12.33
C TYR A 313 -8.07 -16.86 13.62
N ALA A 314 -6.90 -16.78 14.27
CA ALA A 314 -6.71 -17.25 15.64
C ALA A 314 -7.36 -16.29 16.63
N SER A 315 -7.28 -14.99 16.38
CA SER A 315 -7.93 -13.96 17.19
C SER A 315 -8.15 -12.66 16.42
N VAL A 316 -9.17 -11.90 16.83
CA VAL A 316 -9.39 -10.49 16.46
C VAL A 316 -9.61 -9.72 17.74
N GLN A 317 -8.74 -8.76 18.05
CA GLN A 317 -8.68 -8.09 19.35
C GLN A 317 -8.57 -6.57 19.22
N THR A 318 -9.06 -5.84 20.23
CA THR A 318 -8.89 -4.39 20.39
C THR A 318 -8.54 -4.05 21.84
N ARG A 319 -8.05 -2.82 22.07
CA ARG A 319 -7.68 -2.30 23.39
C ARG A 319 -8.86 -2.23 24.36
N GLY A 320 -10.03 -1.84 23.88
CA GLY A 320 -11.25 -1.67 24.68
C GLY A 320 -12.40 -1.14 23.84
N GLN A 321 -13.56 -0.90 24.46
CA GLN A 321 -14.74 -0.35 23.79
C GLN A 321 -14.68 1.17 23.71
N HIS A 322 -14.37 1.83 24.82
CA HIS A 322 -14.36 3.30 24.91
C HIS A 322 -12.92 3.78 25.01
N LEU A 323 -12.43 4.42 23.97
CA LEU A 323 -11.11 5.03 23.92
C LEU A 323 -11.25 6.51 24.24
N ARG A 324 -10.44 7.01 25.19
CA ARG A 324 -10.49 8.41 25.63
C ARG A 324 -9.09 8.94 25.92
N VAL A 325 -8.79 10.09 25.34
CA VAL A 325 -7.54 10.82 25.55
C VAL A 325 -7.88 12.29 25.79
N THR A 326 -7.18 12.92 26.74
CA THR A 326 -7.34 14.35 27.02
C THR A 326 -6.02 15.06 26.71
N SER A 327 -6.04 16.06 25.83
CA SER A 327 -4.85 16.85 25.49
C SER A 327 -4.40 17.73 26.67
N ARG A 328 -3.21 18.30 26.56
CA ARG A 328 -2.64 19.20 27.58
C ARG A 328 -3.49 20.46 27.82
N SER A 329 -4.17 20.94 26.77
CA SER A 329 -5.12 22.06 26.87
C SER A 329 -6.49 21.68 27.44
N GLY A 330 -6.70 20.39 27.75
CA GLY A 330 -7.96 19.89 28.30
C GLY A 330 -9.00 19.48 27.26
N ARG A 331 -8.66 19.51 25.96
CA ARG A 331 -9.55 18.99 24.91
C ARG A 331 -9.64 17.48 24.96
N VAL A 332 -10.87 16.95 24.95
CA VAL A 332 -11.15 15.52 25.03
C VAL A 332 -11.37 14.95 23.63
N PHE A 333 -10.76 13.78 23.38
CA PHE A 333 -10.91 12.98 22.17
C PHE A 333 -11.42 11.60 22.59
N GLU A 334 -12.50 11.15 21.95
CA GLU A 334 -13.17 9.89 22.29
C GLU A 334 -13.53 9.12 21.03
N GLN A 335 -13.51 7.77 21.14
CA GLN A 335 -13.92 6.85 20.09
C GLN A 335 -14.49 5.58 20.71
N ASP A 336 -15.71 5.22 20.31
CA ASP A 336 -16.24 3.88 20.50
C ASP A 336 -15.80 2.97 19.37
N VAL A 337 -15.28 1.79 19.70
CA VAL A 337 -14.74 0.86 18.71
C VAL A 337 -15.86 0.12 17.97
N PHE A 338 -16.86 -0.32 18.71
CA PHE A 338 -18.01 -1.06 18.18
C PHE A 338 -19.30 -0.30 18.44
N ASP A 339 -20.27 -0.47 17.54
CA ASP A 339 -21.66 -0.05 17.78
C ASP A 339 -22.38 -1.00 18.76
N GLU A 340 -23.65 -0.66 19.07
CA GLU A 340 -24.47 -1.42 20.03
C GLU A 340 -24.75 -2.86 19.56
N ASP A 341 -24.82 -3.09 18.25
CA ASP A 341 -25.08 -4.43 17.68
C ASP A 341 -23.80 -5.28 17.68
N GLU A 342 -22.64 -4.70 17.41
CA GLU A 342 -21.38 -5.43 17.30
C GLU A 342 -20.70 -5.73 18.62
N ILE A 343 -20.93 -4.93 19.69
CA ILE A 343 -20.35 -5.16 21.01
C ILE A 343 -20.75 -6.53 21.59
N HIS A 344 -21.95 -7.02 21.26
CA HIS A 344 -22.45 -8.32 21.71
C HIS A 344 -21.64 -9.51 21.17
N PHE A 345 -20.86 -9.30 20.10
CA PHE A 345 -19.96 -10.31 19.55
C PHE A 345 -18.55 -10.26 20.14
N GLN A 346 -18.34 -9.52 21.21
CA GLN A 346 -17.06 -9.39 21.89
C GLN A 346 -17.09 -10.01 23.28
N LYS A 347 -15.95 -10.53 23.73
CA LYS A 347 -15.71 -10.91 25.12
C LYS A 347 -14.61 -10.05 25.72
N VAL A 348 -14.76 -9.69 26.99
CA VAL A 348 -13.71 -8.99 27.73
C VAL A 348 -12.65 -10.01 28.17
N LEU A 349 -11.39 -9.70 27.91
CA LEU A 349 -10.24 -10.47 28.39
C LEU A 349 -9.83 -10.01 29.81
N PRO A 350 -9.03 -10.83 30.53
CA PRO A 350 -8.59 -10.47 31.92
C PRO A 350 -7.81 -9.15 31.98
N ASP A 351 -7.17 -8.72 30.91
CA ASP A 351 -6.40 -7.48 30.81
C ASP A 351 -7.22 -6.28 30.32
N GLY A 352 -8.53 -6.43 30.18
CA GLY A 352 -9.47 -5.38 29.73
C GLY A 352 -9.61 -5.25 28.23
N ARG A 353 -8.79 -5.91 27.44
CA ARG A 353 -8.96 -5.95 25.97
C ARG A 353 -10.25 -6.68 25.59
N LEU A 354 -10.75 -6.39 24.39
CA LEU A 354 -11.87 -7.13 23.81
C LEU A 354 -11.35 -8.11 22.76
N SER A 355 -12.01 -9.27 22.67
CA SER A 355 -11.71 -10.28 21.65
C SER A 355 -12.99 -10.77 21.00
N ARG A 356 -13.00 -10.89 19.67
CA ARG A 356 -14.13 -11.38 18.88
C ARG A 356 -14.52 -12.79 19.29
N LEU A 357 -15.83 -13.01 19.50
CA LEU A 357 -16.39 -14.34 19.68
C LEU A 357 -16.51 -15.09 18.36
N ASN A 358 -16.34 -16.42 18.42
CA ASN A 358 -16.68 -17.26 17.29
C ASN A 358 -18.18 -17.55 17.32
N VAL A 359 -18.93 -16.91 16.43
CA VAL A 359 -20.38 -17.08 16.31
C VAL A 359 -20.71 -17.77 14.98
N PRO A 360 -20.91 -19.10 14.99
CA PRO A 360 -21.31 -19.84 13.79
C PRO A 360 -22.71 -19.44 13.30
N PRO A 361 -23.05 -19.72 12.00
CA PRO A 361 -22.24 -20.42 11.01
C PRO A 361 -21.35 -19.50 10.18
N GLU A 362 -21.61 -18.20 10.13
CA GLU A 362 -20.99 -17.27 9.16
C GLU A 362 -20.16 -16.15 9.81
N GLY A 363 -19.86 -16.28 11.10
CA GLY A 363 -19.05 -15.28 11.80
C GLY A 363 -17.65 -15.17 11.26
N LEU A 364 -17.01 -13.99 11.45
CA LEU A 364 -15.64 -13.69 11.06
C LEU A 364 -14.62 -14.75 11.49
N MET A 365 -14.84 -15.36 12.67
CA MET A 365 -14.01 -16.41 13.25
C MET A 365 -14.37 -17.82 12.77
N SER A 366 -15.33 -17.98 11.86
CA SER A 366 -15.78 -19.29 11.36
C SER A 366 -14.85 -19.83 10.28
N HIS A 367 -14.99 -21.13 9.98
CA HIS A 367 -14.25 -21.75 8.89
C HIS A 367 -14.80 -21.29 7.54
N TRP A 368 -13.91 -20.88 6.65
CA TRP A 368 -14.25 -20.66 5.25
C TRP A 368 -14.35 -21.98 4.53
N VAL A 369 -15.51 -22.26 3.95
CA VAL A 369 -15.79 -23.49 3.19
C VAL A 369 -15.64 -23.25 1.69
N PRO A 370 -15.26 -24.29 0.92
CA PRO A 370 -15.13 -24.19 -0.54
C PRO A 370 -16.41 -23.74 -1.21
N SER A 371 -16.31 -22.83 -2.17
CA SER A 371 -17.38 -22.44 -3.07
C SER A 371 -17.46 -23.38 -4.29
N VAL A 372 -18.57 -23.35 -5.01
CA VAL A 372 -18.76 -24.12 -6.23
C VAL A 372 -18.92 -23.15 -7.40
N PRO A 373 -18.14 -23.39 -8.50
CA PRO A 373 -17.16 -24.45 -8.76
C PRO A 373 -15.81 -24.18 -8.08
N VAL A 374 -15.13 -25.23 -7.57
CA VAL A 374 -13.77 -25.11 -7.04
C VAL A 374 -12.75 -25.35 -8.14
N TYR A 375 -11.84 -24.41 -8.37
CA TYR A 375 -10.73 -24.59 -9.29
C TYR A 375 -9.64 -25.51 -8.72
N ARG A 376 -9.35 -26.61 -9.42
CA ARG A 376 -8.41 -27.66 -9.01
C ARG A 376 -7.14 -27.74 -9.86
N GLY A 377 -7.04 -26.93 -10.92
CA GLY A 377 -5.87 -26.88 -11.79
C GLY A 377 -4.65 -26.24 -11.12
N ARG A 378 -3.54 -26.15 -11.85
CA ARG A 378 -2.32 -25.46 -11.38
C ARG A 378 -2.57 -23.96 -11.23
N LEU A 379 -2.10 -23.40 -10.12
CA LEU A 379 -2.23 -21.97 -9.80
C LEU A 379 -0.84 -21.35 -9.72
N VAL A 380 -0.63 -20.26 -10.45
CA VAL A 380 0.51 -19.37 -10.29
C VAL A 380 -0.04 -18.03 -9.79
N VAL A 381 0.57 -17.46 -8.76
CA VAL A 381 0.16 -16.20 -8.13
C VAL A 381 1.22 -15.15 -8.43
N LEU A 382 0.85 -14.12 -9.17
CA LEU A 382 1.64 -12.92 -9.31
C LEU A 382 1.35 -11.99 -8.12
N ALA A 383 2.37 -11.68 -7.32
CA ALA A 383 2.25 -10.86 -6.13
C ALA A 383 3.50 -9.98 -5.94
N GLY A 384 3.43 -9.00 -5.05
CA GLY A 384 4.57 -8.13 -4.75
C GLY A 384 4.24 -7.07 -3.71
N GLY A 385 5.08 -6.05 -3.58
CA GLY A 385 4.98 -5.05 -2.52
C GLY A 385 3.66 -4.29 -2.46
N ALA A 386 2.98 -4.07 -3.59
CA ALA A 386 1.64 -3.45 -3.59
C ALA A 386 0.49 -4.46 -3.38
N THR A 387 0.77 -5.76 -3.19
CA THR A 387 -0.18 -6.75 -2.69
C THR A 387 -0.25 -6.56 -1.17
N PHE A 388 -1.31 -5.90 -0.69
CA PHE A 388 -1.39 -5.44 0.70
C PHE A 388 -2.78 -5.69 1.30
N SER A 389 -2.91 -5.64 2.65
CA SER A 389 -4.19 -5.81 3.34
C SER A 389 -4.90 -7.11 2.92
N GLY A 390 -6.16 -7.10 2.53
CA GLY A 390 -6.87 -8.28 2.01
C GLY A 390 -6.14 -9.02 0.86
N GLY A 391 -5.33 -8.31 0.04
CA GLY A 391 -4.46 -8.92 -0.97
C GLY A 391 -3.36 -9.79 -0.33
N ALA A 392 -2.72 -9.27 0.71
CA ALA A 392 -1.72 -9.99 1.49
C ALA A 392 -2.35 -11.15 2.29
N GLU A 393 -3.55 -10.97 2.83
CA GLU A 393 -4.30 -12.02 3.51
C GLU A 393 -4.60 -13.20 2.58
N LEU A 394 -5.07 -12.93 1.36
CA LEU A 394 -5.26 -13.98 0.35
C LEU A 394 -3.95 -14.68 0.01
N ALA A 395 -2.86 -13.93 -0.19
CA ALA A 395 -1.55 -14.50 -0.45
C ALA A 395 -1.09 -15.40 0.71
N SER A 396 -1.28 -14.96 1.96
CA SER A 396 -0.95 -15.74 3.17
C SER A 396 -1.77 -17.02 3.27
N MET A 397 -3.08 -16.97 3.03
CA MET A 397 -3.95 -18.15 2.99
C MET A 397 -3.49 -19.16 1.94
N LEU A 398 -3.24 -18.71 0.71
CA LEU A 398 -2.79 -19.57 -0.40
C LEU A 398 -1.41 -20.18 -0.14
N HIS A 399 -0.49 -19.39 0.45
CA HIS A 399 0.84 -19.85 0.83
C HIS A 399 0.77 -20.91 1.93
N HIS A 400 0.00 -20.67 2.99
CA HIS A 400 -0.19 -21.60 4.10
C HIS A 400 -0.65 -22.97 3.62
N VAL A 401 -1.67 -23.02 2.75
CA VAL A 401 -2.19 -24.28 2.19
C VAL A 401 -1.40 -24.79 0.99
N ARG A 402 -0.30 -24.14 0.61
CA ARG A 402 0.57 -24.50 -0.53
C ARG A 402 -0.21 -24.63 -1.83
N ARG A 403 -1.13 -23.68 -2.09
CA ARG A 403 -2.06 -23.79 -3.22
C ARG A 403 -1.46 -23.38 -4.56
N GLY A 404 -0.42 -22.56 -4.58
CA GLY A 404 0.15 -22.04 -5.82
C GLY A 404 1.63 -21.70 -5.74
N VAL A 405 2.23 -21.41 -6.90
CA VAL A 405 3.59 -20.90 -7.05
C VAL A 405 3.54 -19.38 -7.06
N PHE A 406 4.30 -18.73 -6.19
CA PHE A 406 4.38 -17.27 -6.12
C PHE A 406 5.50 -16.74 -7.01
N VAL A 407 5.19 -15.74 -7.84
CA VAL A 407 6.12 -15.07 -8.76
C VAL A 407 6.03 -13.57 -8.55
N GLY A 408 7.15 -12.89 -8.48
CA GLY A 408 7.24 -11.44 -8.27
C GLY A 408 8.22 -11.09 -7.17
N GLU A 409 7.79 -10.35 -6.15
CA GLU A 409 8.59 -9.98 -4.98
C GLU A 409 7.85 -10.29 -3.67
N GLU A 410 8.48 -10.08 -2.52
CA GLU A 410 7.83 -10.22 -1.21
C GLU A 410 6.54 -9.39 -1.15
N VAL A 411 5.45 -10.00 -0.65
CA VAL A 411 4.14 -9.36 -0.46
C VAL A 411 4.23 -8.25 0.58
N GLY A 412 3.52 -7.15 0.34
CA GLY A 412 3.62 -5.92 1.14
C GLY A 412 2.99 -5.95 2.53
N GLY A 413 2.23 -6.98 2.89
CA GLY A 413 1.66 -7.17 4.23
C GLY A 413 2.18 -8.43 4.89
N THR A 414 2.24 -8.45 6.25
CA THR A 414 2.77 -9.60 7.01
C THR A 414 1.90 -10.84 6.88
N HIS A 415 2.54 -12.00 6.94
CA HIS A 415 1.87 -13.30 6.81
C HIS A 415 1.19 -13.76 8.12
N GLU A 416 1.53 -13.17 9.25
CA GLU A 416 0.98 -13.54 10.56
C GLU A 416 -0.29 -12.79 10.95
N GLY A 417 -0.66 -11.75 10.21
CA GLY A 417 -1.82 -10.93 10.48
C GLY A 417 -1.59 -9.46 10.12
N ASN A 418 -2.49 -8.60 10.58
CA ASN A 418 -2.36 -7.14 10.43
C ASN A 418 -3.18 -6.42 11.51
N THR A 419 -2.95 -5.12 11.63
CA THR A 419 -3.81 -4.25 12.41
C THR A 419 -4.62 -3.38 11.45
N SER A 420 -5.95 -3.55 11.42
CA SER A 420 -6.83 -2.90 10.42
C SER A 420 -8.27 -2.74 10.94
N GLY A 421 -9.26 -2.85 10.08
CA GLY A 421 -10.68 -2.78 10.40
C GLY A 421 -11.14 -1.36 10.73
N TYR A 422 -11.73 -1.15 11.91
CA TYR A 422 -12.15 0.18 12.36
C TYR A 422 -10.95 1.10 12.58
N ASN A 423 -11.18 2.41 12.45
CA ASN A 423 -10.09 3.40 12.57
C ASN A 423 -10.53 4.58 13.43
N TRP A 424 -9.69 4.98 14.36
CA TRP A 424 -9.80 6.28 15.00
C TRP A 424 -9.12 7.33 14.14
N ARG A 425 -9.88 8.32 13.68
CA ARG A 425 -9.37 9.44 12.89
C ARG A 425 -9.33 10.68 13.75
N VAL A 426 -8.13 11.23 13.93
CA VAL A 426 -7.92 12.42 14.77
C VAL A 426 -7.18 13.46 13.96
N GLU A 427 -7.62 14.71 14.05
CA GLU A 427 -6.90 15.88 13.57
C GLU A 427 -6.30 16.58 14.78
N LEU A 428 -4.98 16.76 14.78
CA LEU A 428 -4.25 17.42 15.84
C LEU A 428 -4.61 18.90 15.89
N PRO A 429 -4.90 19.48 17.09
CA PRO A 429 -5.62 20.74 17.22
C PRO A 429 -4.85 21.97 16.74
N ASN A 430 -3.52 21.93 16.70
CA ASN A 430 -2.69 23.08 16.36
C ASN A 430 -2.10 23.00 14.96
N SER A 431 -1.58 21.84 14.56
CA SER A 431 -0.93 21.63 13.25
C SER A 431 -1.90 21.20 12.15
N GLY A 432 -3.07 20.64 12.51
CA GLY A 432 -3.98 20.01 11.56
C GLY A 432 -3.42 18.71 10.97
N VAL A 433 -2.36 18.15 11.55
CA VAL A 433 -1.86 16.80 11.19
C VAL A 433 -2.92 15.78 11.54
N ARG A 434 -3.14 14.81 10.66
CA ARG A 434 -4.20 13.83 10.81
C ARG A 434 -3.61 12.44 11.06
N LEU A 435 -4.12 11.80 12.09
CA LEU A 435 -3.82 10.41 12.43
C LEU A 435 -4.99 9.52 11.99
N LYS A 436 -4.68 8.35 11.47
CA LYS A 436 -5.62 7.26 11.27
C LYS A 436 -5.05 6.03 11.96
N VAL A 437 -5.57 5.74 13.15
CA VAL A 437 -5.11 4.64 14.00
C VAL A 437 -6.03 3.45 13.82
N PRO A 438 -5.53 2.29 13.35
CA PRO A 438 -6.35 1.07 13.23
C PRO A 438 -6.64 0.49 14.60
N LEU A 439 -7.85 -0.04 14.81
CA LEU A 439 -8.37 -0.42 16.11
C LEU A 439 -8.48 -1.92 16.35
N LEU A 440 -8.35 -2.75 15.30
CA LEU A 440 -8.44 -4.20 15.41
C LEU A 440 -7.14 -4.86 15.00
N LYS A 441 -6.62 -5.77 15.84
CA LYS A 441 -5.53 -6.69 15.51
C LYS A 441 -6.10 -8.02 15.07
N PHE A 442 -5.83 -8.40 13.84
CA PHE A 442 -6.15 -9.69 13.25
C PHE A 442 -4.91 -10.58 13.32
N THR A 443 -4.99 -11.69 14.03
CA THR A 443 -3.92 -12.70 14.09
C THR A 443 -4.36 -13.92 13.29
N PHE A 444 -3.57 -14.34 12.31
CA PHE A 444 -3.91 -15.52 11.51
C PHE A 444 -3.62 -16.82 12.26
N ASN A 445 -4.31 -17.88 11.84
CA ASN A 445 -4.26 -19.18 12.51
C ASN A 445 -3.21 -20.11 11.90
N TRP A 446 -2.04 -19.58 11.53
CA TRP A 446 -0.93 -20.38 11.04
C TRP A 446 0.44 -19.79 11.38
N PRO A 447 1.40 -20.64 11.79
CA PRO A 447 2.81 -20.27 11.89
C PRO A 447 3.53 -20.44 10.56
N GLY A 448 4.78 -20.07 10.48
CA GLY A 448 5.66 -20.63 9.46
C GLY A 448 6.66 -19.71 8.79
N LEU A 449 6.43 -18.40 8.71
CA LEU A 449 7.42 -17.43 8.21
C LEU A 449 8.01 -16.62 9.37
N PRO A 450 9.17 -15.99 9.20
CA PRO A 450 9.69 -15.08 10.23
C PRO A 450 8.71 -13.93 10.50
N GLN A 451 8.57 -13.56 11.76
CA GLN A 451 7.70 -12.46 12.19
C GLN A 451 8.08 -11.16 11.48
N GLY A 452 7.07 -10.35 11.15
CA GLY A 452 7.25 -9.07 10.47
C GLY A 452 7.67 -9.18 9.00
N ARG A 453 7.46 -10.36 8.38
CA ARG A 453 7.74 -10.60 6.94
C ARG A 453 6.48 -10.96 6.18
N GLY A 454 6.46 -10.59 4.90
CA GLY A 454 5.41 -10.97 3.96
C GLY A 454 5.64 -12.37 3.36
N VAL A 455 4.68 -12.82 2.56
CA VAL A 455 4.85 -14.04 1.77
C VAL A 455 5.96 -13.82 0.74
N PRO A 456 7.03 -14.64 0.73
CA PRO A 456 8.09 -14.52 -0.26
C PRO A 456 7.64 -15.04 -1.62
N ALA A 457 8.16 -14.48 -2.70
CA ALA A 457 8.04 -15.08 -4.01
C ALA A 457 8.95 -16.30 -4.12
N GLN A 458 8.42 -17.42 -4.63
CA GLN A 458 9.25 -18.61 -4.97
C GLN A 458 10.15 -18.31 -6.17
N CYS A 459 9.61 -17.57 -7.16
CA CYS A 459 10.39 -17.02 -8.25
C CYS A 459 10.50 -15.50 -8.03
N ASP A 460 11.62 -15.08 -7.47
CA ASP A 460 11.88 -13.67 -7.21
C ASP A 460 12.18 -12.94 -8.53
N VAL A 461 11.31 -12.01 -8.88
CA VAL A 461 11.36 -11.20 -10.11
C VAL A 461 10.96 -9.78 -9.75
N PRO A 462 11.87 -8.99 -9.17
CA PRO A 462 11.58 -7.63 -8.79
C PRO A 462 11.20 -6.79 -10.03
N PRO A 463 10.26 -5.83 -9.90
CA PRO A 463 9.81 -5.02 -11.01
C PRO A 463 10.94 -4.14 -11.56
N SER A 464 11.02 -4.04 -12.88
CA SER A 464 12.00 -3.21 -13.58
C SER A 464 11.45 -1.80 -13.83
N VAL A 465 12.31 -0.79 -13.65
CA VAL A 465 12.00 0.60 -14.02
C VAL A 465 11.63 0.73 -15.50
N MET A 466 12.20 -0.12 -16.37
CA MET A 466 11.94 -0.12 -17.83
C MET A 466 10.58 -0.72 -18.20
N GLU A 467 9.91 -1.38 -17.25
CA GLU A 467 8.63 -2.06 -17.48
C GLU A 467 7.47 -1.44 -16.67
N ILE A 468 7.66 -0.24 -16.13
CA ILE A 468 6.59 0.47 -15.40
C ILE A 468 5.40 0.69 -16.33
N GLY A 469 4.22 0.24 -15.89
CA GLY A 469 2.98 0.30 -16.67
C GLY A 469 2.82 -0.82 -17.73
N VAL A 470 3.81 -1.69 -17.90
CA VAL A 470 3.72 -2.86 -18.78
C VAL A 470 2.99 -3.99 -18.06
N VAL A 471 1.81 -4.38 -18.53
CA VAL A 471 1.02 -5.47 -17.92
C VAL A 471 1.72 -6.82 -18.07
N ARG A 472 2.33 -7.08 -19.23
CA ARG A 472 3.04 -8.34 -19.56
C ARG A 472 4.54 -8.17 -19.38
N ASP A 473 4.94 -7.68 -18.21
CA ASP A 473 6.31 -7.49 -17.79
C ASP A 473 7.07 -8.83 -17.57
N ARG A 474 8.32 -8.75 -17.11
CA ARG A 474 9.16 -9.93 -16.84
C ARG A 474 8.51 -10.90 -15.86
N ALA A 475 7.90 -10.39 -14.77
CA ALA A 475 7.23 -11.25 -13.79
C ALA A 475 6.04 -11.99 -14.41
N TRP A 476 5.25 -11.34 -15.26
CA TRP A 476 4.17 -11.97 -16.01
C TRP A 476 4.70 -13.05 -16.98
N ARG A 477 5.81 -12.79 -17.70
CA ARG A 477 6.41 -13.77 -18.61
C ARG A 477 6.92 -15.00 -17.87
N VAL A 478 7.57 -14.80 -16.69
CA VAL A 478 8.00 -15.87 -15.79
C VAL A 478 6.80 -16.68 -15.29
N ALA A 479 5.75 -16.01 -14.80
CA ALA A 479 4.54 -16.68 -14.32
C ALA A 479 3.89 -17.56 -15.40
N ARG A 480 3.82 -17.05 -16.65
CA ARG A 480 3.34 -17.83 -17.79
C ARG A 480 4.19 -19.08 -18.04
N ALA A 481 5.51 -18.90 -18.07
CA ALA A 481 6.42 -20.04 -18.28
C ALA A 481 6.35 -21.08 -17.15
N VAL A 482 6.18 -20.64 -15.90
CA VAL A 482 5.92 -21.53 -14.75
C VAL A 482 4.60 -22.28 -14.90
N ALA A 483 3.54 -21.59 -15.35
CA ALA A 483 2.23 -22.22 -15.58
C ALA A 483 2.27 -23.29 -16.66
N GLU A 484 3.15 -23.19 -17.64
CA GLU A 484 3.32 -24.15 -18.74
C GLU A 484 4.07 -25.41 -18.30
N GLN A 485 4.82 -25.39 -17.19
CA GLN A 485 5.53 -26.55 -16.66
C GLN A 485 4.58 -27.63 -16.13
N SER A 486 5.07 -28.88 -16.10
CA SER A 486 4.34 -30.01 -15.54
C SER A 486 4.78 -30.29 -14.10
N TRP A 487 4.06 -29.71 -13.14
CA TRP A 487 4.27 -29.98 -11.71
C TRP A 487 2.93 -30.38 -11.05
N ARG A 488 3.02 -31.19 -10.00
CA ARG A 488 1.87 -31.63 -9.16
C ARG A 488 1.87 -30.92 -7.80
N ASP A 489 3.04 -30.56 -7.31
CA ASP A 489 3.26 -29.81 -6.08
C ASP A 489 3.94 -28.48 -6.44
N PRO A 490 3.48 -27.33 -5.95
CA PRO A 490 4.11 -26.04 -6.23
C PRO A 490 5.63 -26.00 -6.00
N ARG A 491 6.14 -26.74 -5.03
CA ARG A 491 7.59 -26.85 -4.72
C ARG A 491 8.43 -27.46 -5.84
N GLN A 492 7.82 -28.17 -6.78
CA GLN A 492 8.50 -28.78 -7.93
C GLN A 492 8.67 -27.80 -9.11
N ALA A 493 7.97 -26.68 -9.06
CA ALA A 493 8.08 -25.69 -10.12
C ALA A 493 9.47 -25.03 -10.10
N GLN A 494 10.05 -24.89 -11.29
CA GLN A 494 11.35 -24.24 -11.48
C GLN A 494 11.15 -22.81 -11.95
N CYS A 495 12.02 -21.91 -11.48
CA CYS A 495 11.99 -20.50 -11.90
C CYS A 495 12.76 -20.37 -13.22
N PRO A 496 12.07 -20.13 -14.34
CA PRO A 496 12.74 -19.96 -15.62
C PRO A 496 13.47 -18.61 -15.68
N THR A 497 14.62 -18.59 -16.32
CA THR A 497 15.22 -17.33 -16.75
C THR A 497 14.49 -16.88 -18.01
N VAL A 498 13.83 -15.71 -17.93
CA VAL A 498 13.14 -15.08 -19.05
C VAL A 498 13.75 -13.69 -19.24
N GLU A 499 14.22 -13.42 -20.45
CA GLU A 499 14.75 -12.11 -20.87
C GLU A 499 13.64 -11.06 -21.05
#